data_02ac8872c10c67878bc18188834d3123
#
_entry.id   02ac8872c10c67878bc18188834d3123
#
_cell.length_a   1.000
_cell.length_b   1.000
_cell.length_c   1.000
_cell.angle_alpha   90.00
_cell.angle_beta   90.00
_cell.angle_gamma   90.00
#
_symmetry.space_group_name_H-M   'P 1'
#
loop_
_entity.id
_entity.type
_entity.pdbx_description
1 polymer ?
#
loop_
_entity_poly.entity_id
_entity_poly.type
_entity_poly.pdbx_seq_one_letter_code
_entity_poly.pdbx_strand_id
1 'polypeptide(L)'
;MSQVDSTETFIVQGGLTNTQRTADETPTTTLLQVSTQWELHFSVTPTHGNRTLRTSSRQWKALRAEIRLRDKRTCSSCGYLSPHPQGRYMVIDHIDGDAPNNDLSNLRVHCPPCEAIRHCGFTGLRKWISVSESTMEQVEIVRKTREMFENTGVIPLPRSIDPSLEPASISVVELANMMLKTPWKDLPEKFQRLRGFFTKRSSGLFRIPC
;
A
#
# COMPACT_ATOMS: atom_id res chain seq x y z
N MET A 1 -3.47 11.55 -71.90
CA MET A 1 -4.34 12.70 -71.95
C MET A 1 -4.66 12.99 -70.47
N SER A 2 -3.97 13.95 -70.01
CA SER A 2 -4.34 15.33 -69.61
C SER A 2 -4.77 15.35 -68.15
N GLN A 3 -3.93 15.85 -67.25
CA GLN A 3 -3.78 17.23 -66.76
C GLN A 3 -4.83 17.55 -65.69
N VAL A 4 -4.68 18.28 -64.64
CA VAL A 4 -3.68 19.21 -64.00
C VAL A 4 -4.26 19.46 -62.61
N ASP A 5 -3.50 19.46 -61.53
CA ASP A 5 -2.95 20.62 -60.86
C ASP A 5 -3.97 21.53 -60.13
N SER A 6 -3.82 21.72 -58.86
CA SER A 6 -3.84 23.05 -58.23
C SER A 6 -3.55 22.98 -56.73
N THR A 7 -2.33 23.39 -56.42
CA THR A 7 -1.83 23.93 -55.17
C THR A 7 -2.60 25.21 -54.77
N GLU A 8 -3.07 25.32 -53.55
CA GLU A 8 -3.32 26.65 -52.96
C GLU A 8 -2.55 26.79 -51.64
N THR A 9 -1.55 27.66 -51.73
CA THR A 9 -0.75 28.17 -50.63
C THR A 9 -1.48 29.38 -50.03
N PHE A 10 -1.88 29.31 -48.75
CA PHE A 10 -2.26 30.53 -48.02
C PHE A 10 -1.12 31.00 -47.14
N ILE A 11 -0.50 32.09 -47.54
CA ILE A 11 0.41 32.91 -46.74
C ILE A 11 -0.47 33.91 -45.97
N VAL A 12 -0.39 33.91 -44.66
CA VAL A 12 -0.84 35.02 -43.82
C VAL A 12 0.37 35.62 -43.14
N GLN A 13 0.75 36.78 -43.60
CA GLN A 13 1.66 37.72 -42.91
C GLN A 13 0.87 38.43 -41.82
N GLY A 14 1.48 38.67 -40.68
CA GLY A 14 0.93 39.63 -39.74
C GLY A 14 1.60 39.65 -38.39
N GLY A 15 2.57 40.56 -38.17
CA GLY A 15 2.68 41.33 -36.96
C GLY A 15 3.62 40.83 -35.84
N LEU A 16 4.88 41.21 -35.93
CA LEU A 16 5.79 41.29 -34.78
C LEU A 16 5.33 42.40 -33.83
N THR A 17 4.95 42.04 -32.61
CA THR A 17 5.01 42.97 -31.49
C THR A 17 5.95 42.37 -30.43
N ASN A 18 7.03 43.08 -30.27
CA ASN A 18 8.09 42.84 -29.30
C ASN A 18 7.55 43.21 -27.90
N THR A 19 7.27 42.23 -27.05
CA THR A 19 7.02 42.48 -25.64
C THR A 19 8.06 41.70 -24.85
N GLN A 20 8.92 42.46 -24.18
CA GLN A 20 9.96 41.99 -23.27
C GLN A 20 9.36 41.03 -22.24
N ARG A 21 9.78 39.77 -22.24
CA ARG A 21 9.57 38.83 -21.16
C ARG A 21 10.67 39.04 -20.13
N THR A 22 10.29 39.55 -18.97
CA THR A 22 11.10 39.49 -17.76
C THR A 22 11.28 38.04 -17.37
N ALA A 23 12.53 37.61 -17.30
CA ALA A 23 12.92 36.32 -16.71
C ALA A 23 12.70 36.42 -15.20
N ASP A 24 11.75 35.68 -14.66
CA ASP A 24 11.81 35.00 -13.36
C ASP A 24 10.43 34.41 -12.99
N GLU A 25 10.09 33.31 -13.65
CA GLU A 25 9.08 32.40 -13.09
C GLU A 25 9.62 30.98 -13.23
N THR A 26 10.28 30.52 -12.17
CA THR A 26 10.52 29.10 -11.93
C THR A 26 9.16 28.39 -11.94
N PRO A 27 8.93 27.37 -12.79
CA PRO A 27 7.71 26.62 -12.73
C PRO A 27 7.67 25.88 -11.38
N THR A 28 6.89 26.38 -10.46
CA THR A 28 6.51 25.64 -9.26
C THR A 28 5.71 24.42 -9.74
N THR A 29 6.39 23.31 -9.92
CA THR A 29 5.77 22.02 -10.15
C THR A 29 5.00 21.68 -8.87
N THR A 30 3.76 22.08 -8.81
CA THR A 30 2.80 21.60 -7.82
C THR A 30 2.65 20.10 -8.10
N LEU A 31 3.44 19.29 -7.42
CA LEU A 31 3.23 17.86 -7.34
C LEU A 31 1.84 17.67 -6.73
N LEU A 32 0.86 17.43 -7.58
CA LEU A 32 -0.40 16.87 -7.18
C LEU A 32 -0.11 15.53 -6.50
N GLN A 33 0.11 15.59 -5.19
CA GLN A 33 0.12 14.41 -4.34
C GLN A 33 -1.32 13.91 -4.23
N VAL A 34 -1.79 13.23 -5.25
CA VAL A 34 -2.94 12.35 -5.11
C VAL A 34 -2.43 11.05 -4.48
N SER A 35 -2.03 11.15 -3.24
CA SER A 35 -1.84 9.99 -2.39
C SER A 35 -3.14 9.80 -1.63
N THR A 36 -4.10 9.13 -2.22
CA THR A 36 -5.14 8.46 -1.43
C THR A 36 -4.45 7.37 -0.63
N GLN A 37 -3.87 7.77 0.49
CA GLN A 37 -3.27 6.85 1.42
C GLN A 37 -4.40 6.06 2.09
N TRP A 38 -4.46 4.77 1.80
CA TRP A 38 -5.48 3.89 2.37
C TRP A 38 -5.22 3.69 3.85
N GLU A 39 -6.25 3.88 4.65
CA GLU A 39 -6.20 3.57 6.07
C GLU A 39 -5.81 2.11 6.28
N LEU A 40 -4.81 1.88 7.12
CA LEU A 40 -4.36 0.54 7.46
C LEU A 40 -5.00 0.11 8.77
N HIS A 41 -5.91 -0.84 8.68
CA HIS A 41 -6.57 -1.45 9.82
C HIS A 41 -6.52 -2.97 9.75
N PHE A 42 -6.80 -3.62 10.86
CA PHE A 42 -6.96 -5.06 10.90
C PHE A 42 -8.12 -5.52 10.02
N SER A 43 -7.96 -6.68 9.44
CA SER A 43 -9.01 -7.37 8.71
C SER A 43 -8.86 -8.87 8.89
N VAL A 44 -9.94 -9.60 8.75
CA VAL A 44 -9.95 -11.06 8.66
C VAL A 44 -10.64 -11.39 7.35
N THR A 45 -9.84 -11.80 6.38
CA THR A 45 -10.38 -12.19 5.08
C THR A 45 -10.10 -13.67 4.87
N PRO A 46 -11.09 -14.44 4.45
CA PRO A 46 -10.91 -15.86 4.12
C PRO A 46 -10.16 -15.99 2.78
N THR A 47 -8.86 -15.71 2.78
CA THR A 47 -8.06 -15.56 1.57
C THR A 47 -7.67 -16.87 0.89
N HIS A 48 -7.95 -18.03 1.49
CA HIS A 48 -7.32 -19.28 1.05
C HIS A 48 -8.24 -20.29 0.37
N GLY A 49 -9.54 -20.05 0.23
CA GLY A 49 -10.48 -21.05 -0.30
C GLY A 49 -11.05 -20.80 -1.70
N ASN A 50 -11.30 -19.56 -2.08
CA ASN A 50 -12.17 -19.22 -3.21
C ASN A 50 -11.51 -18.41 -4.33
N ARG A 51 -10.20 -18.53 -4.52
CA ARG A 51 -9.53 -17.81 -5.61
C ARG A 51 -9.97 -18.37 -6.97
N THR A 52 -10.50 -17.52 -7.83
CA THR A 52 -10.81 -17.85 -9.22
C THR A 52 -9.55 -18.01 -10.07
N LEU A 53 -8.50 -17.23 -9.76
CA LEU A 53 -7.21 -17.32 -10.42
C LEU A 53 -6.16 -17.99 -9.53
N ARG A 54 -5.57 -19.07 -10.04
CA ARG A 54 -4.43 -19.72 -9.36
C ARG A 54 -3.24 -18.76 -9.33
N THR A 55 -2.54 -18.68 -8.20
CA THR A 55 -1.35 -17.81 -8.03
C THR A 55 -0.21 -18.11 -9.02
N SER A 56 -0.16 -19.34 -9.54
CA SER A 56 0.80 -19.78 -10.56
C SER A 56 0.33 -19.49 -12.00
N SER A 57 -0.94 -19.14 -12.22
CA SER A 57 -1.50 -18.92 -13.55
C SER A 57 -0.82 -17.75 -14.28
N ARG A 58 -0.77 -17.83 -15.62
CA ARG A 58 -0.26 -16.72 -16.46
C ARG A 58 -1.10 -15.45 -16.28
N GLN A 59 -2.42 -15.61 -16.15
CA GLN A 59 -3.35 -14.50 -15.94
C GLN A 59 -3.06 -13.75 -14.63
N TRP A 60 -2.92 -14.48 -13.51
CA TRP A 60 -2.59 -13.84 -12.23
C TRP A 60 -1.22 -13.14 -12.25
N LYS A 61 -0.23 -13.75 -12.91
CA LYS A 61 1.10 -13.13 -13.04
C LYS A 61 1.04 -11.83 -13.84
N ALA A 62 0.27 -11.80 -14.94
CA ALA A 62 0.08 -10.60 -15.76
C ALA A 62 -0.64 -9.51 -14.97
N LEU A 63 -1.76 -9.84 -14.31
CA LEU A 63 -2.54 -8.93 -13.47
C LEU A 63 -1.68 -8.30 -12.36
N ARG A 64 -0.89 -9.10 -11.67
CA ARG A 64 0.03 -8.61 -10.64
C ARG A 64 1.09 -7.65 -11.19
N ALA A 65 1.59 -7.91 -12.38
CA ALA A 65 2.57 -7.02 -13.03
C ALA A 65 1.93 -5.67 -13.38
N GLU A 66 0.72 -5.69 -13.92
CA GLU A 66 -0.06 -4.50 -14.26
C GLU A 66 -0.33 -3.63 -13.03
N ILE A 67 -0.83 -4.21 -11.94
CA ILE A 67 -1.15 -3.47 -10.71
C ILE A 67 0.12 -2.89 -10.09
N ARG A 68 1.22 -3.64 -10.05
CA ARG A 68 2.50 -3.12 -9.56
C ARG A 68 3.02 -1.95 -10.38
N LEU A 69 2.80 -1.98 -11.68
CA LEU A 69 3.16 -0.87 -12.57
C LEU A 69 2.25 0.34 -12.33
N ARG A 70 0.92 0.14 -12.29
CA ARG A 70 -0.08 1.18 -12.01
C ARG A 70 0.24 1.92 -10.71
N ASP A 71 0.51 1.17 -9.64
CA ASP A 71 0.77 1.70 -8.30
C ASP A 71 2.26 2.06 -8.10
N LYS A 72 3.05 2.12 -9.20
CA LYS A 72 4.46 2.49 -9.18
C LYS A 72 5.29 1.69 -8.16
N ARG A 73 4.92 0.44 -7.90
CA ARG A 73 5.56 -0.45 -6.92
C ARG A 73 5.54 0.10 -5.48
N THR A 74 4.61 0.98 -5.19
CA THR A 74 4.49 1.67 -3.90
C THR A 74 3.36 1.05 -3.08
N CYS A 75 3.61 0.82 -1.81
CA CYS A 75 2.57 0.35 -0.88
C CYS A 75 1.49 1.42 -0.70
N SER A 76 0.25 1.09 -1.00
CA SER A 76 -0.89 2.00 -0.93
C SER A 76 -1.19 2.50 0.49
N SER A 77 -0.77 1.79 1.53
CA SER A 77 -0.97 2.22 2.93
C SER A 77 0.22 3.00 3.48
N CYS A 78 1.44 2.44 3.46
CA CYS A 78 2.57 3.10 4.14
C CYS A 78 3.49 3.91 3.21
N GLY A 79 3.26 3.87 1.90
CA GLY A 79 4.09 4.59 0.93
C GLY A 79 5.46 3.94 0.66
N TYR A 80 5.73 2.74 1.19
CA TYR A 80 6.99 2.05 0.96
C TYR A 80 7.18 1.73 -0.53
N LEU A 81 8.23 2.26 -1.12
CA LEU A 81 8.64 1.96 -2.49
C LEU A 81 9.51 0.71 -2.51
N SER A 82 9.11 -0.31 -3.26
CA SER A 82 9.93 -1.52 -3.43
C SER A 82 11.25 -1.18 -4.12
N PRO A 83 12.41 -1.58 -3.57
CA PRO A 83 13.69 -1.41 -4.22
C PRO A 83 13.83 -2.31 -5.46
N HIS A 84 13.08 -3.41 -5.52
CA HIS A 84 13.11 -4.32 -6.66
C HIS A 84 12.41 -3.72 -7.87
N PRO A 85 13.05 -3.68 -9.07
CA PRO A 85 12.54 -2.99 -10.27
C PRO A 85 11.14 -3.42 -10.70
N GLN A 86 10.76 -4.66 -10.42
CA GLN A 86 9.44 -5.22 -10.75
C GLN A 86 8.48 -5.27 -9.55
N GLY A 87 8.83 -4.70 -8.40
CA GLY A 87 8.07 -4.82 -7.17
C GLY A 87 7.88 -6.26 -6.69
N ARG A 88 8.87 -7.13 -6.89
CA ARG A 88 8.77 -8.61 -6.77
C ARG A 88 8.18 -9.07 -5.44
N TYR A 89 8.49 -8.42 -4.36
CA TYR A 89 8.06 -8.82 -3.01
C TYR A 89 6.81 -8.11 -2.52
N MET A 90 6.27 -7.20 -3.35
CA MET A 90 5.01 -6.54 -3.02
C MET A 90 3.84 -7.51 -3.25
N VAL A 91 2.89 -7.47 -2.35
CA VAL A 91 1.67 -8.29 -2.36
C VAL A 91 0.55 -7.54 -3.06
N ILE A 92 -0.33 -8.24 -3.75
CA ILE A 92 -1.58 -7.67 -4.26
C ILE A 92 -2.69 -8.07 -3.30
N ASP A 93 -3.28 -7.06 -2.68
CA ASP A 93 -4.38 -7.17 -1.73
C ASP A 93 -5.72 -6.86 -2.42
N HIS A 94 -6.77 -7.59 -2.04
CA HIS A 94 -8.15 -7.32 -2.44
C HIS A 94 -8.76 -6.36 -1.42
N ILE A 95 -9.17 -5.17 -1.86
CA ILE A 95 -9.66 -4.09 -1.00
C ILE A 95 -10.89 -4.53 -0.20
N ASP A 96 -11.83 -5.20 -0.86
CA ASP A 96 -13.04 -5.75 -0.25
C ASP A 96 -12.81 -7.06 0.53
N GLY A 97 -11.63 -7.67 0.38
CA GLY A 97 -11.30 -8.97 0.97
C GLY A 97 -11.90 -10.18 0.23
N ASP A 98 -12.58 -9.96 -0.89
CA ASP A 98 -13.14 -11.04 -1.71
C ASP A 98 -12.12 -11.51 -2.76
N ALA A 99 -11.52 -12.66 -2.54
CA ALA A 99 -10.47 -13.22 -3.39
C ALA A 99 -10.91 -13.57 -4.84
N PRO A 100 -12.16 -13.90 -5.15
CA PRO A 100 -12.71 -13.97 -6.49
C PRO A 100 -12.76 -12.65 -7.26
N ASN A 101 -12.94 -11.51 -6.58
CA ASN A 101 -13.10 -10.20 -7.20
C ASN A 101 -11.75 -9.63 -7.66
N ASN A 102 -11.35 -9.96 -8.87
CA ASN A 102 -10.10 -9.52 -9.48
C ASN A 102 -10.23 -8.25 -10.32
N ASP A 103 -11.26 -7.44 -10.10
CA ASP A 103 -11.38 -6.16 -10.76
C ASP A 103 -10.20 -5.24 -10.39
N LEU A 104 -9.65 -4.54 -11.39
CA LEU A 104 -8.49 -3.68 -11.21
C LEU A 104 -8.70 -2.62 -10.11
N SER A 105 -9.92 -2.09 -10.00
CA SER A 105 -10.31 -1.12 -8.97
C SER A 105 -10.33 -1.69 -7.56
N ASN A 106 -10.49 -3.03 -7.44
CA ASN A 106 -10.51 -3.75 -6.17
C ASN A 106 -9.13 -4.24 -5.73
N LEU A 107 -8.10 -4.03 -6.54
CA LEU A 107 -6.76 -4.54 -6.27
C LEU A 107 -5.79 -3.39 -6.00
N ARG A 108 -4.90 -3.59 -5.03
CA ARG A 108 -3.87 -2.62 -4.65
C ARG A 108 -2.56 -3.29 -4.24
N VAL A 109 -1.48 -2.51 -4.24
CA VAL A 109 -0.16 -2.99 -3.79
C VAL A 109 0.01 -2.76 -2.29
N HIS A 110 0.38 -3.80 -1.57
CA HIS A 110 0.84 -3.74 -0.18
C HIS A 110 2.29 -4.22 -0.05
N CYS A 111 3.04 -3.64 0.88
CA CYS A 111 4.27 -4.26 1.35
C CYS A 111 3.95 -5.39 2.35
N PRO A 112 4.85 -6.38 2.52
CA PRO A 112 4.57 -7.50 3.41
C PRO A 112 4.19 -7.13 4.85
N PRO A 113 4.77 -6.10 5.50
CA PRO A 113 4.30 -5.66 6.81
C PRO A 113 2.86 -5.15 6.82
N CYS A 114 2.45 -4.31 5.86
CA CYS A 114 1.06 -3.83 5.79
C CYS A 114 0.08 -4.98 5.54
N GLU A 115 0.45 -5.90 4.66
CA GLU A 115 -0.32 -7.12 4.42
C GLU A 115 -0.47 -7.98 5.69
N ALA A 116 0.59 -8.05 6.50
CA ALA A 116 0.56 -8.79 7.75
C ALA A 116 -0.42 -8.20 8.77
N ILE A 117 -0.53 -6.88 8.85
CA ILE A 117 -1.55 -6.20 9.68
C ILE A 117 -2.94 -6.50 9.12
N ARG A 118 -3.13 -6.37 7.83
CA ARG A 118 -4.40 -6.61 7.17
C ARG A 118 -4.92 -8.03 7.42
N HIS A 119 -4.06 -9.03 7.38
CA HIS A 119 -4.39 -10.43 7.62
C HIS A 119 -4.07 -10.87 9.05
N CYS A 120 -4.58 -10.15 10.05
CA CYS A 120 -4.22 -10.31 11.45
C CYS A 120 -4.52 -11.71 12.01
N GLY A 121 -5.56 -12.40 11.53
CA GLY A 121 -5.87 -13.77 11.96
C GLY A 121 -4.72 -14.75 11.67
N PHE A 122 -4.24 -14.76 10.43
CA PHE A 122 -3.14 -15.61 10.02
C PHE A 122 -1.81 -15.23 10.70
N THR A 123 -1.51 -13.95 10.75
CA THR A 123 -0.26 -13.44 11.33
C THR A 123 -0.23 -13.53 12.84
N GLY A 124 -1.40 -13.46 13.50
CA GLY A 124 -1.55 -13.73 14.91
C GLY A 124 -1.26 -15.18 15.27
N LEU A 125 -1.82 -16.14 14.53
CA LEU A 125 -1.51 -17.56 14.69
C LEU A 125 -0.01 -17.86 14.54
N ARG A 126 0.68 -17.15 13.65
CA ARG A 126 2.13 -17.26 13.47
C ARG A 126 2.94 -16.49 14.52
N LYS A 127 2.29 -15.75 15.40
CA LYS A 127 2.92 -14.87 16.38
C LYS A 127 3.85 -13.83 15.72
N TRP A 128 3.49 -13.35 14.54
CA TRP A 128 4.24 -12.30 13.82
C TRP A 128 3.89 -10.92 14.33
N ILE A 129 2.66 -10.76 14.82
CA ILE A 129 2.18 -9.52 15.43
C ILE A 129 1.62 -9.80 16.83
N SER A 130 1.70 -8.79 17.67
CA SER A 130 0.99 -8.67 18.96
C SER A 130 0.11 -7.43 18.91
N VAL A 131 -0.87 -7.32 19.78
CA VAL A 131 -1.71 -6.12 19.90
C VAL A 131 -1.46 -5.42 21.22
N SER A 132 -1.54 -4.10 21.17
CA SER A 132 -1.49 -3.20 22.33
C SER A 132 -2.36 -1.98 22.02
N GLU A 133 -2.87 -1.30 23.05
CA GLU A 133 -3.50 0.00 22.86
C GLU A 133 -2.45 1.06 22.55
N SER A 134 -2.72 1.90 21.56
CA SER A 134 -1.81 2.97 21.15
C SER A 134 -2.61 4.08 20.48
N THR A 135 -2.20 5.31 20.68
CA THR A 135 -2.73 6.49 19.99
C THR A 135 -2.08 6.71 18.63
N MET A 136 -1.00 5.99 18.34
CA MET A 136 -0.34 6.06 17.04
C MET A 136 -1.19 5.45 15.93
N GLU A 137 -1.14 6.02 14.75
CA GLU A 137 -1.73 5.40 13.57
C GLU A 137 -1.00 4.10 13.20
N GLN A 138 -1.76 3.10 12.77
CA GLN A 138 -1.19 1.79 12.41
C GLN A 138 -0.10 1.90 11.35
N VAL A 139 -0.27 2.78 10.39
CA VAL A 139 0.69 3.00 9.31
C VAL A 139 2.00 3.59 9.83
N GLU A 140 1.93 4.43 10.84
CA GLU A 140 3.11 5.04 11.47
C GLU A 140 3.93 4.00 12.24
N ILE A 141 3.26 3.09 12.94
CA ILE A 141 3.92 1.95 13.59
C ILE A 141 4.69 1.10 12.56
N VAL A 142 4.08 0.84 11.39
CA VAL A 142 4.76 0.10 10.30
C VAL A 142 5.99 0.86 9.81
N ARG A 143 5.88 2.17 9.59
CA ARG A 143 6.99 3.02 9.11
C ARG A 143 8.15 3.05 10.11
N LYS A 144 7.86 3.35 11.37
CA LYS A 144 8.89 3.37 12.44
C LYS A 144 9.55 2.00 12.62
N THR A 145 8.75 0.91 12.59
CA THR A 145 9.32 -0.44 12.67
C THR A 145 10.28 -0.71 11.52
N ARG A 146 9.94 -0.30 10.30
CA ARG A 146 10.79 -0.46 9.12
C ARG A 146 12.08 0.34 9.26
N GLU A 147 11.98 1.62 9.58
CA GLU A 147 13.13 2.51 9.77
C GLU A 147 14.11 1.93 10.79
N MET A 148 13.62 1.53 11.96
CA MET A 148 14.46 0.94 13.00
C MET A 148 15.05 -0.41 12.57
N PHE A 149 14.29 -1.23 11.84
CA PHE A 149 14.79 -2.50 11.31
C PHE A 149 15.87 -2.30 10.25
N GLU A 150 15.72 -1.36 9.34
CA GLU A 150 16.71 -1.04 8.30
C GLU A 150 18.03 -0.56 8.92
N ASN A 151 17.95 0.18 10.03
CA ASN A 151 19.12 0.67 10.75
C ASN A 151 19.82 -0.40 11.61
N THR A 152 19.07 -1.37 12.15
CA THR A 152 19.62 -2.30 13.18
C THR A 152 19.59 -3.77 12.78
N GLY A 153 18.81 -4.12 11.75
CA GLY A 153 18.54 -5.51 11.35
C GLY A 153 17.64 -6.29 12.33
N VAL A 154 17.11 -5.62 13.35
CA VAL A 154 16.30 -6.24 14.43
C VAL A 154 14.94 -5.58 14.53
N ILE A 155 13.88 -6.38 14.70
CA ILE A 155 12.55 -5.84 14.99
C ILE A 155 12.58 -5.17 16.37
N PRO A 156 12.23 -3.88 16.47
CA PRO A 156 12.21 -3.16 17.73
C PRO A 156 11.15 -3.70 18.68
N LEU A 157 11.34 -3.47 19.96
CA LEU A 157 10.30 -3.72 20.96
C LEU A 157 9.15 -2.72 20.78
N PRO A 158 7.89 -3.10 21.05
CA PRO A 158 6.75 -2.18 20.92
C PRO A 158 6.93 -0.85 21.66
N ARG A 159 7.47 -0.87 22.89
CA ARG A 159 7.75 0.35 23.67
C ARG A 159 8.87 1.23 23.10
N SER A 160 9.72 0.70 22.24
CA SER A 160 10.70 1.52 21.52
C SER A 160 10.05 2.29 20.36
N ILE A 161 8.90 1.84 19.87
CA ILE A 161 8.11 2.51 18.83
C ILE A 161 7.15 3.51 19.45
N ASP A 162 6.41 3.06 20.46
CA ASP A 162 5.46 3.87 21.24
C ASP A 162 5.69 3.66 22.74
N PRO A 163 6.37 4.60 23.42
CA PRO A 163 6.60 4.50 24.86
C PRO A 163 5.32 4.52 25.70
N SER A 164 4.23 5.08 25.18
CA SER A 164 2.96 5.27 25.87
C SER A 164 1.96 4.11 25.71
N LEU A 165 2.36 3.06 24.97
CA LEU A 165 1.47 1.94 24.70
C LEU A 165 1.01 1.22 25.98
N GLU A 166 -0.25 0.79 25.98
CA GLU A 166 -0.84 0.00 27.04
C GLU A 166 -1.08 -1.45 26.58
N PRO A 167 -0.89 -2.44 27.47
CA PRO A 167 -1.17 -3.82 27.13
C PRO A 167 -2.63 -4.00 26.70
N ALA A 168 -2.86 -4.73 25.61
CA ALA A 168 -4.21 -5.11 25.23
C ALA A 168 -4.78 -6.16 26.17
N SER A 169 -6.06 -6.07 26.44
CA SER A 169 -6.81 -7.05 27.24
C SER A 169 -7.11 -8.36 26.48
N ILE A 170 -6.85 -8.39 25.18
CA ILE A 170 -7.08 -9.54 24.30
C ILE A 170 -5.87 -9.81 23.42
N SER A 171 -5.78 -11.05 22.96
CA SER A 171 -4.79 -11.44 21.95
C SER A 171 -5.25 -11.05 20.53
N VAL A 172 -4.31 -11.01 19.60
CA VAL A 172 -4.63 -10.78 18.19
C VAL A 172 -5.51 -11.87 17.58
N VAL A 173 -5.45 -13.10 18.10
CA VAL A 173 -6.29 -14.22 17.64
C VAL A 173 -7.73 -14.04 18.12
N GLU A 174 -7.93 -13.61 19.37
CA GLU A 174 -9.26 -13.28 19.89
C GLU A 174 -9.87 -12.10 19.13
N LEU A 175 -9.11 -11.05 18.88
CA LEU A 175 -9.53 -9.92 18.04
C LEU A 175 -9.94 -10.41 16.64
N ALA A 176 -9.15 -11.25 16.02
CA ALA A 176 -9.47 -11.82 14.71
C ALA A 176 -10.76 -12.64 14.73
N ASN A 177 -11.00 -13.43 15.78
CA ASN A 177 -12.25 -14.19 15.96
C ASN A 177 -13.47 -13.28 16.11
N MET A 178 -13.33 -12.15 16.81
CA MET A 178 -14.40 -11.15 16.87
C MET A 178 -14.69 -10.56 15.47
N MET A 179 -13.67 -10.28 14.69
CA MET A 179 -13.78 -9.69 13.36
C MET A 179 -14.34 -10.65 12.30
N LEU A 180 -14.40 -11.94 12.56
CA LEU A 180 -15.16 -12.88 11.71
C LEU A 180 -16.67 -12.60 11.73
N LYS A 181 -17.19 -11.96 12.80
CA LYS A 181 -18.62 -11.64 12.99
C LYS A 181 -18.92 -10.15 12.83
N THR A 182 -17.96 -9.30 13.15
CA THR A 182 -18.14 -7.84 13.20
C THR A 182 -16.93 -7.18 12.55
N PRO A 183 -17.09 -6.48 11.42
CA PRO A 183 -15.99 -5.77 10.75
C PRO A 183 -15.29 -4.79 11.71
N TRP A 184 -14.00 -4.54 11.49
CA TRP A 184 -13.18 -3.64 12.31
C TRP A 184 -13.86 -2.32 12.66
N LYS A 185 -14.43 -1.65 11.66
CA LYS A 185 -15.11 -0.35 11.81
C LYS A 185 -16.34 -0.37 12.72
N ASP A 186 -16.95 -1.54 12.88
CA ASP A 186 -18.17 -1.73 13.64
C ASP A 186 -17.89 -2.33 15.04
N LEU A 187 -16.61 -2.57 15.36
CA LEU A 187 -16.20 -2.99 16.70
C LEU A 187 -16.36 -1.84 17.71
N PRO A 188 -16.61 -2.15 19.01
CA PRO A 188 -16.58 -1.14 20.06
C PRO A 188 -15.27 -0.32 20.05
N GLU A 189 -15.35 0.97 20.36
CA GLU A 189 -14.24 1.93 20.29
C GLU A 189 -12.96 1.45 20.99
N LYS A 190 -13.11 0.78 22.16
CA LYS A 190 -11.96 0.23 22.88
C LYS A 190 -11.10 -0.73 22.05
N PHE A 191 -11.71 -1.47 21.09
CA PHE A 191 -10.95 -2.34 20.19
C PHE A 191 -10.38 -1.60 19.00
N GLN A 192 -11.02 -0.52 18.58
CA GLN A 192 -10.50 0.33 17.49
C GLN A 192 -9.23 1.08 17.88
N ARG A 193 -8.90 1.18 19.19
CA ARG A 193 -7.62 1.70 19.68
C ARG A 193 -6.49 0.68 19.68
N LEU A 194 -6.79 -0.60 19.42
CA LEU A 194 -5.75 -1.62 19.32
C LEU A 194 -4.90 -1.41 18.05
N ARG A 195 -3.61 -1.56 18.21
CA ARG A 195 -2.63 -1.52 17.12
C ARG A 195 -1.77 -2.77 17.11
N GLY A 196 -1.36 -3.16 15.91
CA GLY A 196 -0.47 -4.30 15.71
C GLY A 196 0.99 -3.90 15.77
N PHE A 197 1.75 -4.56 16.61
CA PHE A 197 3.20 -4.43 16.72
C PHE A 197 3.87 -5.71 16.26
N PHE A 198 4.96 -5.56 15.54
CA PHE A 198 5.70 -6.70 14.99
C PHE A 198 6.56 -7.37 16.06
N THR A 199 6.66 -8.69 15.99
CA THR A 199 7.52 -9.48 16.87
C THR A 199 8.83 -9.87 16.16
N LYS A 200 9.81 -10.38 16.90
CA LYS A 200 11.06 -10.89 16.31
C LYS A 200 10.84 -11.94 15.23
N ARG A 201 9.73 -12.69 15.29
CA ARG A 201 9.35 -13.73 14.32
C ARG A 201 8.94 -13.16 12.96
N SER A 202 8.60 -11.88 12.90
CA SER A 202 8.18 -11.20 11.67
C SER A 202 9.35 -10.57 10.89
N SER A 203 10.60 -10.73 11.33
CA SER A 203 11.76 -10.10 10.68
C SER A 203 11.85 -10.35 9.18
N GLY A 204 11.40 -11.51 8.71
CA GLY A 204 11.35 -11.85 7.29
C GLY A 204 10.44 -10.95 6.45
N LEU A 205 9.44 -10.29 7.07
CA LEU A 205 8.54 -9.35 6.37
C LEU A 205 9.24 -8.04 5.97
N PHE A 206 10.33 -7.71 6.67
CA PHE A 206 11.10 -6.48 6.47
C PHE A 206 12.36 -6.71 5.62
N ARG A 207 12.79 -7.97 5.48
CA ARG A 207 13.92 -8.35 4.63
C ARG A 207 13.44 -8.50 3.19
N ILE A 208 13.53 -7.43 2.43
CA ILE A 208 13.31 -7.50 0.98
C ILE A 208 14.70 -7.60 0.36
N PRO A 209 15.06 -8.74 -0.28
CA PRO A 209 16.35 -8.85 -0.96
C PRO A 209 16.45 -7.78 -2.07
N CYS A 210 17.59 -7.13 -2.15
CA CYS A 210 17.96 -6.22 -3.23
C CYS A 210 18.05 -6.95 -4.57
#